data_feb1694422dcc54f8da2eeba1deb0537
#
_entry.id   feb1694422dcc54f8da2eeba1deb0537
#
_cell.length_a   1.000
_cell.length_b   1.000
_cell.length_c   1.000
_cell.angle_alpha   90.00
_cell.angle_beta   90.00
_cell.angle_gamma   90.00
#
_symmetry.space_group_name_H-M   'P 1'
#
loop_
_entity.id
_entity.type
_entity.pdbx_description
1 polymer ?
#
loop_
_entity_poly.entity_id
_entity_poly.type
_entity_poly.pdbx_seq_one_letter_code
_entity_poly.pdbx_strand_id
1 'polypeptide(L)'
;VVLSRGLGDVYKRQTFDDEVVSKDADMVPYKIIKADNGDAWVEASNKKLAPPQVAAEVLKKMKKTAEDYLGHEVKEAVITVPAYFNDSQRQATKDAGKIAGLDVKRIINEPTAAALAYGLDKNKGDATVAVYDLGGGTFDISIIEISDVDGEHQFEVLSTNGDTFLGGEDFDLRLIDYFVDKFKEESGFDLKSDPLALQRLKEAAEKAKIELSSSEQTEVNLPYITADSSGPKHFVHKITRAKLEALVEDLVDKSLEPLKLALKDAKISKGDINEILLVGCLLYTSPSPRDNTT
;
A
#
# COMPACT_ATOMS: atom_id res chain seq x y z
N VAL A 1 11.58 -7.24 7.56
CA VAL A 1 11.45 -7.14 6.10
C VAL A 1 10.61 -5.93 5.82
N VAL A 2 11.24 -4.87 5.40
CA VAL A 2 10.50 -3.72 4.83
C VAL A 2 9.92 -4.22 3.52
N LEU A 3 8.64 -4.52 3.50
CA LEU A 3 7.88 -4.76 2.28
C LEU A 3 7.58 -3.38 1.67
N SER A 4 8.60 -2.77 1.06
CA SER A 4 8.41 -1.57 0.29
C SER A 4 7.54 -1.88 -0.91
N ARG A 5 6.48 -1.08 -1.09
CA ARG A 5 5.68 -0.92 -2.31
C ARG A 5 5.31 -2.24 -2.99
N GLY A 6 4.45 -3.04 -2.36
CA GLY A 6 3.83 -4.18 -3.02
C GLY A 6 4.79 -5.11 -3.79
N LEU A 7 5.89 -5.52 -3.17
CA LEU A 7 6.98 -6.32 -3.77
C LEU A 7 6.50 -7.49 -4.65
N GLY A 8 5.28 -7.97 -4.40
CA GLY A 8 4.61 -8.97 -5.22
C GLY A 8 3.88 -8.41 -6.44
N ASP A 9 3.46 -7.16 -6.41
CA ASP A 9 2.54 -6.61 -7.39
C ASP A 9 3.26 -5.88 -8.52
N VAL A 10 4.32 -5.14 -8.22
CA VAL A 10 5.06 -4.35 -9.21
C VAL A 10 5.84 -5.23 -10.17
N TYR A 11 6.39 -6.38 -9.72
CA TYR A 11 7.28 -7.21 -10.55
C TYR A 11 6.64 -8.48 -11.12
N LYS A 12 5.34 -8.71 -10.94
CA LYS A 12 4.69 -9.90 -11.50
C LYS A 12 4.71 -9.85 -13.04
N ARG A 13 5.76 -10.45 -13.62
CA ARG A 13 6.04 -10.52 -15.06
C ARG A 13 6.29 -9.18 -15.75
N GLN A 14 6.96 -8.24 -15.08
CA GLN A 14 7.58 -7.11 -15.76
C GLN A 14 8.90 -7.52 -16.38
N THR A 15 9.19 -6.98 -17.56
CA THR A 15 10.51 -7.17 -18.16
C THR A 15 11.53 -6.32 -17.43
N PHE A 16 12.75 -6.80 -17.32
CA PHE A 16 13.83 -6.06 -16.65
C PHE A 16 14.08 -4.68 -17.26
N ASP A 17 13.78 -4.53 -18.55
CA ASP A 17 14.03 -3.32 -19.32
C ASP A 17 12.87 -2.28 -19.21
N ASP A 18 11.83 -2.55 -18.41
CA ASP A 18 10.74 -1.61 -18.15
C ASP A 18 11.22 -0.39 -17.36
N GLU A 19 10.73 0.81 -17.72
CA GLU A 19 11.07 2.06 -17.01
C GLU A 19 10.70 2.01 -15.53
N VAL A 20 9.61 1.34 -15.18
CA VAL A 20 9.15 1.17 -13.79
C VAL A 20 10.20 0.38 -13.00
N VAL A 21 10.74 -0.71 -13.58
CA VAL A 21 11.78 -1.54 -12.95
C VAL A 21 13.07 -0.73 -12.72
N SER A 22 13.43 0.14 -13.66
CA SER A 22 14.61 1.00 -13.51
C SER A 22 14.45 1.99 -12.35
N LYS A 23 13.26 2.60 -12.21
CA LYS A 23 12.97 3.50 -11.08
C LYS A 23 13.00 2.78 -9.74
N ASP A 24 12.42 1.58 -9.69
CA ASP A 24 12.38 0.77 -8.49
C ASP A 24 13.78 0.31 -8.05
N ALA A 25 14.66 0.00 -9.00
CA ALA A 25 16.02 -0.44 -8.70
C ALA A 25 16.83 0.60 -7.90
N ASP A 26 16.54 1.90 -8.09
CA ASP A 26 17.16 2.99 -7.34
C ASP A 26 16.55 3.18 -5.93
N MET A 27 15.37 2.60 -5.67
CA MET A 27 14.60 2.83 -4.44
C MET A 27 14.66 1.67 -3.45
N VAL A 28 15.05 0.49 -3.90
CA VAL A 28 15.02 -0.73 -3.07
C VAL A 28 16.41 -1.13 -2.55
N PRO A 29 16.52 -1.70 -1.33
CA PRO A 29 17.80 -2.09 -0.75
C PRO A 29 18.35 -3.43 -1.27
N TYR A 30 17.64 -4.11 -2.18
CA TYR A 30 18.03 -5.38 -2.79
C TYR A 30 18.28 -5.19 -4.29
N LYS A 31 18.95 -6.16 -4.92
CA LYS A 31 19.23 -6.06 -6.35
C LYS A 31 18.08 -6.62 -7.19
N ILE A 32 17.71 -5.88 -8.22
CA ILE A 32 16.87 -6.38 -9.30
C ILE A 32 17.80 -6.85 -10.42
N ILE A 33 17.60 -8.07 -10.88
CA ILE A 33 18.45 -8.73 -11.88
C ILE A 33 17.62 -9.20 -13.08
N LYS A 34 18.23 -9.22 -14.25
CA LYS A 34 17.62 -9.78 -15.46
C LYS A 34 17.73 -11.30 -15.44
N ALA A 35 16.60 -11.99 -15.55
CA ALA A 35 16.56 -13.43 -15.73
C ALA A 35 16.82 -13.82 -17.19
N ASP A 36 17.12 -15.10 -17.45
CA ASP A 36 17.43 -15.61 -18.81
C ASP A 36 16.27 -15.41 -19.81
N ASN A 37 15.03 -15.37 -19.29
CA ASN A 37 13.83 -15.11 -20.08
C ASN A 37 13.49 -13.61 -20.22
N GLY A 38 14.34 -12.71 -19.72
CA GLY A 38 14.16 -11.27 -19.75
C GLY A 38 13.34 -10.67 -18.63
N ASP A 39 12.75 -11.47 -17.73
CA ASP A 39 11.97 -10.99 -16.59
C ASP A 39 12.85 -10.32 -15.52
N ALA A 40 12.26 -9.41 -14.77
CA ALA A 40 12.87 -8.83 -13.58
C ALA A 40 12.78 -9.81 -12.40
N TRP A 41 13.93 -10.28 -11.91
CA TRP A 41 14.04 -11.10 -10.71
C TRP A 41 14.71 -10.35 -9.57
N VAL A 42 14.52 -10.82 -8.36
CA VAL A 42 15.11 -10.25 -7.14
C VAL A 42 16.29 -11.11 -6.67
N GLU A 43 17.40 -10.46 -6.34
CA GLU A 43 18.51 -11.10 -5.66
C GLU A 43 18.57 -10.61 -4.20
N ALA A 44 18.27 -11.52 -3.27
CA ALA A 44 18.33 -11.27 -1.84
C ALA A 44 18.91 -12.47 -1.10
N SER A 45 19.77 -12.24 -0.08
CA SER A 45 20.40 -13.29 0.72
C SER A 45 21.06 -14.40 -0.13
N ASN A 46 21.76 -14.03 -1.20
CA ASN A 46 22.41 -14.94 -2.17
C ASN A 46 21.44 -15.88 -2.91
N LYS A 47 20.15 -15.54 -2.95
CA LYS A 47 19.13 -16.27 -3.72
C LYS A 47 18.58 -15.38 -4.82
N LYS A 48 18.38 -15.99 -5.98
CA LYS A 48 17.66 -15.37 -7.11
C LYS A 48 16.23 -15.88 -7.09
N LEU A 49 15.29 -14.98 -6.95
CA LEU A 49 13.88 -15.30 -6.76
C LEU A 49 13.05 -14.63 -7.86
N ALA A 50 12.22 -15.43 -8.52
CA ALA A 50 11.17 -14.88 -9.38
C ALA A 50 10.07 -14.20 -8.53
N PRO A 51 9.40 -13.17 -9.05
CA PRO A 51 8.34 -12.47 -8.31
C PRO A 51 7.26 -13.38 -7.69
N PRO A 52 6.76 -14.44 -8.38
CA PRO A 52 5.82 -15.36 -7.74
C PRO A 52 6.39 -16.10 -6.52
N GLN A 53 7.70 -16.34 -6.48
CA GLN A 53 8.34 -16.96 -5.32
C GLN A 53 8.41 -16.00 -4.13
N VAL A 54 8.68 -14.71 -4.39
CA VAL A 54 8.65 -13.67 -3.36
C VAL A 54 7.23 -13.51 -2.82
N ALA A 55 6.23 -13.41 -3.69
CA ALA A 55 4.83 -13.33 -3.31
C ALA A 55 4.39 -14.56 -2.50
N ALA A 56 4.89 -15.75 -2.84
CA ALA A 56 4.61 -16.97 -2.09
C ALA A 56 5.12 -16.92 -0.65
N GLU A 57 6.27 -16.29 -0.37
CA GLU A 57 6.75 -16.13 1.01
C GLU A 57 5.81 -15.24 1.84
N VAL A 58 5.25 -14.18 1.24
CA VAL A 58 4.21 -13.37 1.89
C VAL A 58 2.96 -14.20 2.17
N LEU A 59 2.48 -14.95 1.17
CA LEU A 59 1.30 -15.80 1.34
C LEU A 59 1.51 -16.91 2.38
N LYS A 60 2.71 -17.50 2.47
CA LYS A 60 3.07 -18.44 3.57
C LYS A 60 2.96 -17.77 4.94
N LYS A 61 3.43 -16.54 5.07
CA LYS A 61 3.31 -15.78 6.32
C LYS A 61 1.84 -15.53 6.67
N MET A 62 1.03 -15.12 5.68
CA MET A 62 -0.41 -14.90 5.87
C MET A 62 -1.13 -16.19 6.25
N LYS A 63 -0.84 -17.29 5.54
CA LYS A 63 -1.36 -18.63 5.86
C LYS A 63 -1.04 -18.99 7.32
N LYS A 64 0.23 -18.88 7.71
CA LYS A 64 0.65 -19.17 9.08
C LYS A 64 -0.09 -18.32 10.12
N THR A 65 -0.22 -17.01 9.87
CA THR A 65 -0.96 -16.11 10.74
C THR A 65 -2.43 -16.54 10.90
N ALA A 66 -3.07 -16.94 9.80
CA ALA A 66 -4.45 -17.45 9.82
C ALA A 66 -4.55 -18.78 10.60
N GLU A 67 -3.61 -19.71 10.39
CA GLU A 67 -3.54 -20.99 11.10
C GLU A 67 -3.30 -20.81 12.60
N ASP A 68 -2.41 -19.88 12.98
CA ASP A 68 -2.15 -19.55 14.38
C ASP A 68 -3.39 -18.96 15.07
N TYR A 69 -4.20 -18.17 14.35
CA TYR A 69 -5.45 -17.59 14.87
C TYR A 69 -6.59 -18.61 14.94
N LEU A 70 -6.76 -19.43 13.88
CA LEU A 70 -7.88 -20.39 13.77
C LEU A 70 -7.62 -21.69 14.54
N GLY A 71 -6.37 -22.02 14.85
CA GLY A 71 -5.99 -23.26 15.51
C GLY A 71 -6.08 -24.52 14.63
N HIS A 72 -6.19 -24.37 13.32
CA HIS A 72 -6.22 -25.48 12.36
C HIS A 72 -5.57 -25.10 11.03
N GLU A 73 -5.25 -26.11 10.21
CA GLU A 73 -4.63 -25.92 8.91
C GLU A 73 -5.56 -25.16 7.93
N VAL A 74 -4.99 -24.18 7.22
CA VAL A 74 -5.65 -23.42 6.17
C VAL A 74 -5.20 -23.95 4.81
N LYS A 75 -6.12 -24.52 4.04
CA LYS A 75 -5.84 -25.14 2.73
C LYS A 75 -6.31 -24.32 1.54
N GLU A 76 -7.39 -23.58 1.71
CA GLU A 76 -8.08 -22.87 0.63
C GLU A 76 -7.96 -21.36 0.82
N ALA A 77 -7.88 -20.63 -0.31
CA ALA A 77 -7.84 -19.18 -0.29
C ALA A 77 -8.56 -18.57 -1.49
N VAL A 78 -9.13 -17.39 -1.27
CA VAL A 78 -9.47 -16.42 -2.31
C VAL A 78 -8.41 -15.32 -2.21
N ILE A 79 -7.81 -14.95 -3.34
CA ILE A 79 -6.74 -13.92 -3.37
C ILE A 79 -7.23 -12.77 -4.23
N THR A 80 -7.04 -11.55 -3.74
CA THR A 80 -7.36 -10.33 -4.47
C THR A 80 -6.16 -9.84 -5.28
N VAL A 81 -6.46 -9.17 -6.38
CA VAL A 81 -5.47 -8.51 -7.25
C VAL A 81 -6.01 -7.17 -7.71
N PRO A 82 -5.13 -6.19 -8.03
CA PRO A 82 -5.55 -4.97 -8.68
C PRO A 82 -6.37 -5.23 -9.94
N ALA A 83 -7.36 -4.37 -10.21
CA ALA A 83 -8.27 -4.57 -11.34
C ALA A 83 -7.57 -4.53 -12.70
N TYR A 84 -6.45 -3.80 -12.81
CA TYR A 84 -5.65 -3.69 -14.04
C TYR A 84 -4.72 -4.88 -14.31
N PHE A 85 -4.62 -5.86 -13.40
CA PHE A 85 -3.79 -7.05 -13.63
C PHE A 85 -4.27 -7.82 -14.87
N ASN A 86 -3.35 -8.09 -15.76
CA ASN A 86 -3.57 -8.96 -16.92
C ASN A 86 -3.60 -10.45 -16.53
N ASP A 87 -3.98 -11.31 -17.46
CA ASP A 87 -4.10 -12.76 -17.22
C ASP A 87 -2.80 -13.40 -16.74
N SER A 88 -1.66 -12.92 -17.26
CA SER A 88 -0.34 -13.41 -16.85
C SER A 88 -0.03 -13.09 -15.39
N GLN A 89 -0.37 -11.88 -14.93
CA GLN A 89 -0.19 -11.45 -13.56
C GLN A 89 -1.15 -12.18 -12.60
N ARG A 90 -2.40 -12.40 -13.05
CA ARG A 90 -3.39 -13.21 -12.30
C ARG A 90 -2.92 -14.65 -12.16
N GLN A 91 -2.39 -15.25 -13.23
CA GLN A 91 -1.82 -16.60 -13.19
C GLN A 91 -0.60 -16.66 -12.24
N ALA A 92 0.31 -15.68 -12.31
CA ALA A 92 1.45 -15.59 -11.39
C ALA A 92 1.04 -15.51 -9.92
N THR A 93 -0.06 -14.80 -9.62
CA THR A 93 -0.66 -14.75 -8.28
C THR A 93 -1.21 -16.12 -7.84
N LYS A 94 -1.90 -16.81 -8.75
CA LYS A 94 -2.40 -18.17 -8.50
C LYS A 94 -1.26 -19.16 -8.27
N ASP A 95 -0.18 -19.05 -9.03
CA ASP A 95 1.02 -19.89 -8.86
C ASP A 95 1.73 -19.59 -7.53
N ALA A 96 1.80 -18.33 -7.12
CA ALA A 96 2.33 -17.95 -5.79
C ALA A 96 1.51 -18.60 -4.66
N GLY A 97 0.18 -18.63 -4.78
CA GLY A 97 -0.69 -19.34 -3.84
C GLY A 97 -0.38 -20.83 -3.75
N LYS A 98 -0.19 -21.50 -4.91
CA LYS A 98 0.19 -22.90 -4.96
C LYS A 98 1.56 -23.16 -4.33
N ILE A 99 2.56 -22.30 -4.61
CA ILE A 99 3.90 -22.38 -4.00
C ILE A 99 3.80 -22.22 -2.47
N ALA A 100 2.86 -21.41 -2.00
CA ALA A 100 2.58 -21.24 -0.58
C ALA A 100 1.81 -22.42 0.07
N GLY A 101 1.41 -23.40 -0.73
CA GLY A 101 0.64 -24.58 -0.25
C GLY A 101 -0.84 -24.25 -0.04
N LEU A 102 -1.41 -23.36 -0.87
CA LEU A 102 -2.82 -22.98 -0.87
C LEU A 102 -3.52 -23.47 -2.14
N ASP A 103 -4.72 -24.00 -2.01
CA ASP A 103 -5.65 -24.20 -3.12
C ASP A 103 -6.40 -22.88 -3.38
N VAL A 104 -5.99 -22.17 -4.42
CA VAL A 104 -6.56 -20.86 -4.78
C VAL A 104 -7.88 -21.07 -5.52
N LYS A 105 -8.99 -20.86 -4.82
CA LYS A 105 -10.35 -21.06 -5.36
C LYS A 105 -10.71 -19.98 -6.39
N ARG A 106 -10.39 -18.73 -6.10
CA ARG A 106 -10.66 -17.60 -7.00
C ARG A 106 -9.57 -16.53 -6.89
N ILE A 107 -9.37 -15.83 -8.00
CA ILE A 107 -8.71 -14.52 -8.04
C ILE A 107 -9.82 -13.51 -8.34
N ILE A 108 -9.98 -12.51 -7.48
CA ILE A 108 -10.98 -11.44 -7.65
C ILE A 108 -10.32 -10.07 -7.66
N ASN A 109 -10.99 -9.08 -8.23
CA ASN A 109 -10.48 -7.71 -8.23
C ASN A 109 -10.61 -7.09 -6.83
N GLU A 110 -9.59 -6.36 -6.40
CA GLU A 110 -9.57 -5.66 -5.10
C GLU A 110 -10.75 -4.69 -4.94
N PRO A 111 -11.13 -3.84 -5.91
CA PRO A 111 -12.29 -2.98 -5.76
C PRO A 111 -13.60 -3.76 -5.62
N THR A 112 -13.74 -4.90 -6.29
CA THR A 112 -14.91 -5.78 -6.13
C THR A 112 -14.95 -6.39 -4.73
N ALA A 113 -13.79 -6.84 -4.21
CA ALA A 113 -13.70 -7.37 -2.84
C ALA A 113 -14.04 -6.29 -1.79
N ALA A 114 -13.58 -5.06 -2.01
CA ALA A 114 -13.90 -3.93 -1.16
C ALA A 114 -15.41 -3.64 -1.14
N ALA A 115 -16.06 -3.60 -2.29
CA ALA A 115 -17.50 -3.41 -2.40
C ALA A 115 -18.30 -4.51 -1.69
N LEU A 116 -17.89 -5.77 -1.86
CA LEU A 116 -18.50 -6.93 -1.15
C LEU A 116 -18.30 -6.82 0.36
N ALA A 117 -17.09 -6.50 0.82
CA ALA A 117 -16.80 -6.34 2.25
C ALA A 117 -17.59 -5.19 2.88
N TYR A 118 -17.86 -4.15 2.10
CA TYR A 118 -18.69 -3.03 2.51
C TYR A 118 -20.18 -3.39 2.57
N GLY A 119 -20.58 -4.51 1.96
CA GLY A 119 -21.96 -4.99 1.96
C GLY A 119 -22.83 -4.38 0.88
N LEU A 120 -22.23 -3.87 -0.20
CA LEU A 120 -22.98 -3.27 -1.32
C LEU A 120 -23.79 -4.30 -2.11
N ASP A 121 -23.42 -5.57 -1.98
CA ASP A 121 -24.22 -6.72 -2.47
C ASP A 121 -25.57 -6.87 -1.78
N LYS A 122 -25.81 -6.15 -0.70
CA LYS A 122 -27.09 -6.18 0.07
C LYS A 122 -28.00 -5.02 -0.27
N ASN A 123 -27.51 -4.01 -0.98
CA ASN A 123 -28.28 -2.85 -1.39
C ASN A 123 -29.15 -3.23 -2.59
N LYS A 124 -30.41 -2.82 -2.60
CA LYS A 124 -31.31 -3.06 -3.72
C LYS A 124 -31.16 -1.95 -4.76
N GLY A 125 -30.81 -2.32 -5.97
CA GLY A 125 -30.76 -1.45 -7.15
C GLY A 125 -29.33 -1.26 -7.68
N ASP A 126 -29.28 -0.66 -8.86
CA ASP A 126 -28.04 -0.36 -9.56
C ASP A 126 -27.30 0.80 -8.89
N ALA A 127 -25.97 0.72 -8.84
CA ALA A 127 -25.14 1.77 -8.25
C ALA A 127 -23.79 1.89 -8.98
N THR A 128 -23.37 3.12 -9.17
CA THR A 128 -21.98 3.42 -9.61
C THR A 128 -21.16 3.84 -8.41
N VAL A 129 -20.08 3.13 -8.18
CA VAL A 129 -19.23 3.27 -6.99
C VAL A 129 -17.81 3.62 -7.38
N ALA A 130 -17.23 4.62 -6.73
CA ALA A 130 -15.81 4.90 -6.82
C ALA A 130 -15.08 4.24 -5.64
N VAL A 131 -14.15 3.34 -5.91
CA VAL A 131 -13.28 2.72 -4.90
C VAL A 131 -11.94 3.43 -4.93
N TYR A 132 -11.66 4.21 -3.89
CA TYR A 132 -10.44 4.98 -3.69
C TYR A 132 -9.56 4.21 -2.70
N ASP A 133 -8.55 3.52 -3.21
CA ASP A 133 -7.66 2.67 -2.42
C ASP A 133 -6.27 3.33 -2.28
N LEU A 134 -6.00 3.90 -1.12
CA LEU A 134 -4.71 4.48 -0.79
C LEU A 134 -3.97 3.54 0.17
N GLY A 135 -3.16 2.69 -0.43
CA GLY A 135 -2.38 1.67 0.26
C GLY A 135 -1.07 2.18 0.88
N GLY A 136 -0.24 1.26 1.32
CA GLY A 136 1.08 1.58 1.90
C GLY A 136 2.07 2.11 0.87
N GLY A 137 1.99 1.67 -0.37
CA GLY A 137 2.94 2.04 -1.44
C GLY A 137 2.30 2.48 -2.74
N THR A 138 1.02 2.17 -2.96
CA THR A 138 0.30 2.48 -4.20
C THR A 138 -1.03 3.15 -3.92
N PHE A 139 -1.47 3.92 -4.89
CA PHE A 139 -2.81 4.49 -4.95
C PHE A 139 -3.54 3.90 -6.16
N ASP A 140 -4.72 3.36 -5.94
CA ASP A 140 -5.59 2.83 -6.97
C ASP A 140 -6.98 3.44 -6.86
N ILE A 141 -7.54 3.85 -8.00
CA ILE A 141 -8.91 4.32 -8.12
C ILE A 141 -9.63 3.47 -9.17
N SER A 142 -10.76 2.89 -8.79
CA SER A 142 -11.59 2.11 -9.69
C SER A 142 -13.02 2.60 -9.66
N ILE A 143 -13.62 2.73 -10.84
CA ILE A 143 -15.04 2.97 -10.98
C ILE A 143 -15.70 1.64 -11.29
N ILE A 144 -16.66 1.24 -10.46
CA ILE A 144 -17.38 -0.01 -10.62
C ILE A 144 -18.87 0.26 -10.75
N GLU A 145 -19.53 -0.52 -11.57
CA GLU A 145 -20.98 -0.60 -11.67
C GLU A 145 -21.46 -1.86 -10.94
N ILE A 146 -22.49 -1.68 -10.14
CA ILE A 146 -23.20 -2.79 -9.49
C ILE A 146 -24.60 -2.78 -10.10
N SER A 147 -24.99 -3.90 -10.72
CA SER A 147 -26.30 -4.05 -11.33
C SER A 147 -27.01 -5.30 -10.79
N ASP A 148 -28.32 -5.22 -10.65
CA ASP A 148 -29.16 -6.36 -10.30
C ASP A 148 -29.65 -7.03 -11.59
N VAL A 149 -29.18 -8.26 -11.82
CA VAL A 149 -29.61 -9.08 -12.96
C VAL A 149 -30.24 -10.35 -12.43
N ASP A 150 -31.54 -10.49 -12.60
CA ASP A 150 -32.32 -11.65 -12.17
C ASP A 150 -32.22 -11.95 -10.65
N GLY A 151 -31.99 -10.92 -9.82
CA GLY A 151 -31.85 -11.02 -8.36
C GLY A 151 -30.44 -11.39 -7.90
N GLU A 152 -29.46 -11.39 -8.82
CA GLU A 152 -28.03 -11.54 -8.52
C GLU A 152 -27.28 -10.24 -8.83
N HIS A 153 -26.45 -9.79 -7.89
CA HIS A 153 -25.64 -8.60 -8.12
C HIS A 153 -24.41 -8.93 -8.98
N GLN A 154 -24.28 -8.21 -10.08
CA GLN A 154 -23.12 -8.23 -10.95
C GLN A 154 -22.25 -7.01 -10.68
N PHE A 155 -20.94 -7.22 -10.65
CA PHE A 155 -19.95 -6.17 -10.42
C PHE A 155 -19.10 -6.03 -11.68
N GLU A 156 -19.17 -4.89 -12.33
CA GLU A 156 -18.37 -4.57 -13.51
C GLU A 156 -17.39 -3.43 -13.19
N VAL A 157 -16.12 -3.61 -13.52
CA VAL A 157 -15.12 -2.55 -13.41
C VAL A 157 -15.16 -1.74 -14.71
N LEU A 158 -15.71 -0.53 -14.66
CA LEU A 158 -15.82 0.37 -15.81
C LEU A 158 -14.47 0.98 -16.19
N SER A 159 -13.69 1.35 -15.19
CA SER A 159 -12.35 1.90 -15.37
C SER A 159 -11.50 1.71 -14.14
N THR A 160 -10.18 1.77 -14.32
CA THR A 160 -9.21 1.81 -13.23
C THR A 160 -8.04 2.69 -13.62
N ASN A 161 -7.49 3.42 -12.65
CA ASN A 161 -6.29 4.23 -12.80
C ASN A 161 -5.56 4.27 -11.45
N GLY A 162 -4.36 4.85 -11.37
CA GLY A 162 -3.63 4.93 -10.12
C GLY A 162 -2.24 5.50 -10.27
N ASP A 163 -1.51 5.49 -9.15
CA ASP A 163 -0.10 5.86 -9.08
C ASP A 163 0.65 4.83 -8.24
N THR A 164 1.57 4.10 -8.84
CA THR A 164 2.39 3.08 -8.17
C THR A 164 3.47 3.67 -7.27
N PHE A 165 3.62 4.99 -7.25
CA PHE A 165 4.57 5.73 -6.42
C PHE A 165 3.86 6.72 -5.47
N LEU A 166 2.62 6.43 -5.10
CA LEU A 166 1.84 7.22 -4.15
C LEU A 166 1.23 6.30 -3.09
N GLY A 167 1.69 6.39 -1.87
CA GLY A 167 1.20 5.56 -0.76
C GLY A 167 1.69 6.03 0.59
N GLY A 168 1.37 5.28 1.64
CA GLY A 168 1.72 5.59 3.02
C GLY A 168 3.20 5.78 3.28
N GLU A 169 4.07 5.09 2.52
CA GLU A 169 5.52 5.29 2.59
C GLU A 169 5.92 6.73 2.19
N ASP A 170 5.24 7.33 1.23
CA ASP A 170 5.54 8.71 0.81
C ASP A 170 5.16 9.70 1.90
N PHE A 171 4.09 9.43 2.63
CA PHE A 171 3.70 10.21 3.81
C PHE A 171 4.75 10.06 4.93
N ASP A 172 5.24 8.85 5.17
CA ASP A 172 6.30 8.59 6.15
C ASP A 172 7.59 9.30 5.77
N LEU A 173 7.97 9.29 4.48
CA LEU A 173 9.16 9.99 3.99
C LEU A 173 9.09 11.51 4.23
N ARG A 174 7.91 12.14 4.06
CA ARG A 174 7.72 13.56 4.40
C ARG A 174 7.97 13.85 5.89
N LEU A 175 7.50 12.95 6.76
CA LEU A 175 7.75 13.06 8.20
C LEU A 175 9.22 12.83 8.55
N ILE A 176 9.86 11.84 7.93
CA ILE A 176 11.28 11.54 8.13
C ILE A 176 12.14 12.74 7.74
N ASP A 177 11.93 13.30 6.55
CA ASP A 177 12.67 14.49 6.10
C ASP A 177 12.47 15.67 7.05
N TYR A 178 11.23 15.91 7.47
CA TYR A 178 10.92 16.96 8.45
C TYR A 178 11.65 16.75 9.78
N PHE A 179 11.69 15.53 10.32
CA PHE A 179 12.38 15.23 11.56
C PHE A 179 13.90 15.29 11.42
N VAL A 180 14.45 14.86 10.29
CA VAL A 180 15.88 14.99 9.99
C VAL A 180 16.29 16.47 10.00
N ASP A 181 15.51 17.32 9.32
CA ASP A 181 15.77 18.76 9.26
C ASP A 181 15.69 19.39 10.66
N LYS A 182 14.68 19.03 11.45
CA LYS A 182 14.54 19.52 12.84
C LYS A 182 15.70 19.07 13.73
N PHE A 183 16.11 17.82 13.65
CA PHE A 183 17.26 17.35 14.40
C PHE A 183 18.56 18.05 13.98
N LYS A 184 18.73 18.29 12.69
CA LYS A 184 19.90 19.00 12.14
C LYS A 184 19.91 20.48 12.60
N GLU A 185 18.75 21.14 12.64
CA GLU A 185 18.63 22.49 13.18
C GLU A 185 19.07 22.58 14.65
N GLU A 186 18.69 21.57 15.46
CA GLU A 186 18.95 21.55 16.91
C GLU A 186 20.37 21.06 17.28
N SER A 187 20.87 20.05 16.59
CA SER A 187 22.11 19.34 16.96
C SER A 187 23.29 19.61 16.03
N GLY A 188 23.05 20.17 14.85
CA GLY A 188 24.05 20.32 13.79
C GLY A 188 24.43 19.01 13.09
N PHE A 189 23.82 17.85 13.49
CA PHE A 189 24.15 16.52 12.97
C PHE A 189 23.11 16.06 11.95
N ASP A 190 23.56 15.48 10.82
CA ASP A 190 22.68 14.96 9.77
C ASP A 190 22.45 13.46 9.96
N LEU A 191 21.23 13.09 10.39
CA LEU A 191 20.82 11.70 10.64
C LEU A 191 20.84 10.84 9.36
N LYS A 192 20.80 11.43 8.17
CA LYS A 192 20.87 10.66 6.90
C LYS A 192 22.18 9.88 6.74
N SER A 193 23.21 10.28 7.46
CA SER A 193 24.52 9.60 7.48
C SER A 193 24.60 8.39 8.42
N ASP A 194 23.58 8.18 9.27
CA ASP A 194 23.54 7.09 10.26
C ASP A 194 22.34 6.14 9.93
N PRO A 195 22.59 4.97 9.31
CA PRO A 195 21.54 4.04 8.92
C PRO A 195 20.70 3.51 10.09
N LEU A 196 21.30 3.35 11.28
CA LEU A 196 20.56 2.86 12.46
C LEU A 196 19.65 3.96 13.02
N ALA A 197 20.12 5.19 13.07
CA ALA A 197 19.32 6.33 13.46
C ALA A 197 18.15 6.53 12.47
N LEU A 198 18.43 6.42 11.17
CA LEU A 198 17.41 6.55 10.14
C LEU A 198 16.33 5.46 10.24
N GLN A 199 16.70 4.21 10.55
CA GLN A 199 15.72 3.13 10.74
C GLN A 199 14.80 3.40 11.94
N ARG A 200 15.36 3.84 13.07
CA ARG A 200 14.58 4.21 14.26
C ARG A 200 13.66 5.41 13.98
N LEU A 201 14.13 6.35 13.18
CA LEU A 201 13.33 7.52 12.79
C LEU A 201 12.18 7.13 11.87
N LYS A 202 12.36 6.16 10.94
CA LYS A 202 11.28 5.60 10.11
C LYS A 202 10.17 5.00 10.96
N GLU A 203 10.52 4.15 11.91
CA GLU A 203 9.56 3.52 12.82
C GLU A 203 8.78 4.57 13.64
N ALA A 204 9.49 5.61 14.11
CA ALA A 204 8.86 6.68 14.85
C ALA A 204 7.97 7.58 13.98
N ALA A 205 8.33 7.82 12.73
CA ALA A 205 7.53 8.59 11.77
C ALA A 205 6.22 7.86 11.44
N GLU A 206 6.28 6.57 11.14
CA GLU A 206 5.09 5.74 10.90
C GLU A 206 4.16 5.74 12.13
N LYS A 207 4.74 5.53 13.32
CA LYS A 207 3.98 5.59 14.58
C LYS A 207 3.32 6.95 14.79
N ALA A 208 4.04 8.05 14.54
CA ALA A 208 3.50 9.40 14.67
C ALA A 208 2.36 9.65 13.66
N LYS A 209 2.49 9.19 12.42
CA LYS A 209 1.42 9.24 11.41
C LYS A 209 0.16 8.52 11.92
N ILE A 210 0.30 7.32 12.45
CA ILE A 210 -0.81 6.53 13.01
C ILE A 210 -1.46 7.25 14.19
N GLU A 211 -0.69 7.75 15.15
CA GLU A 211 -1.21 8.46 16.31
C GLU A 211 -1.92 9.77 15.94
N LEU A 212 -1.41 10.51 14.95
CA LEU A 212 -2.02 11.75 14.48
C LEU A 212 -3.36 11.54 13.76
N SER A 213 -3.72 10.32 13.39
CA SER A 213 -5.04 10.02 12.84
C SER A 213 -6.16 10.16 13.88
N SER A 214 -5.87 9.88 15.14
CA SER A 214 -6.82 9.97 16.25
C SER A 214 -6.52 11.11 17.24
N SER A 215 -5.33 11.72 17.19
CA SER A 215 -4.87 12.74 18.12
C SER A 215 -4.52 14.04 17.40
N GLU A 216 -4.74 15.18 18.05
CA GLU A 216 -4.37 16.50 17.54
C GLU A 216 -2.85 16.73 17.50
N GLN A 217 -2.12 16.04 18.38
CA GLN A 217 -0.66 16.11 18.49
C GLN A 217 -0.09 14.82 19.04
N THR A 218 1.18 14.55 18.70
CA THR A 218 1.97 13.46 19.30
C THR A 218 3.39 13.91 19.57
N GLU A 219 4.13 13.13 20.36
CA GLU A 219 5.54 13.35 20.67
C GLU A 219 6.40 12.19 20.16
N VAL A 220 7.34 12.50 19.30
CA VAL A 220 8.40 11.58 18.89
C VAL A 220 9.54 11.71 19.91
N ASN A 221 9.86 10.61 20.61
CA ASN A 221 10.90 10.55 21.62
C ASN A 221 11.87 9.40 21.29
N LEU A 222 13.06 9.75 20.82
CA LEU A 222 14.12 8.82 20.44
C LEU A 222 15.39 9.09 21.28
N PRO A 223 15.46 8.52 22.49
CA PRO A 223 16.65 8.64 23.32
C PRO A 223 17.83 7.93 22.65
N TYR A 224 19.02 8.52 22.75
CA TYR A 224 20.26 7.96 22.20
C TYR A 224 20.12 7.61 20.69
N ILE A 225 19.57 8.56 19.93
CA ILE A 225 19.35 8.34 18.50
C ILE A 225 20.66 8.20 17.73
N THR A 226 21.65 8.98 18.12
CA THR A 226 23.03 8.94 17.61
C THR A 226 24.00 9.49 18.65
N ALA A 227 25.31 9.49 18.36
CA ALA A 227 26.34 10.08 19.19
C ALA A 227 27.42 10.73 18.35
N ASP A 228 28.02 11.79 18.87
CA ASP A 228 29.20 12.45 18.31
C ASP A 228 30.29 12.66 19.36
N SER A 229 31.35 13.41 19.05
CA SER A 229 32.43 13.72 19.96
C SER A 229 32.00 14.46 21.24
N SER A 230 30.83 15.09 21.25
CA SER A 230 30.23 15.75 22.41
C SER A 230 29.38 14.83 23.29
N GLY A 231 29.15 13.59 22.86
CA GLY A 231 28.37 12.58 23.57
C GLY A 231 27.09 12.14 22.85
N PRO A 232 26.24 11.42 23.58
CA PRO A 232 24.99 10.92 23.02
C PRO A 232 24.01 12.05 22.73
N LYS A 233 23.26 11.92 21.62
CA LYS A 233 22.22 12.83 21.18
C LYS A 233 20.85 12.19 21.36
N HIS A 234 19.88 13.00 21.71
CA HIS A 234 18.48 12.59 21.85
C HIS A 234 17.63 13.43 20.90
N PHE A 235 16.55 12.84 20.39
CA PHE A 235 15.56 13.58 19.62
C PHE A 235 14.22 13.52 20.33
N VAL A 236 13.68 14.66 20.72
CA VAL A 236 12.34 14.80 21.30
C VAL A 236 11.64 15.93 20.56
N HIS A 237 10.59 15.59 19.83
CA HIS A 237 9.88 16.58 19.02
C HIS A 237 8.38 16.36 19.08
N LYS A 238 7.62 17.45 19.28
CA LYS A 238 6.15 17.45 19.21
C LYS A 238 5.70 17.86 17.82
N ILE A 239 4.80 17.07 17.25
CA ILE A 239 4.20 17.35 15.96
C ILE A 239 2.68 17.35 16.07
N THR A 240 2.02 18.24 15.33
CA THR A 240 0.56 18.33 15.27
C THR A 240 0.01 17.71 13.99
N ARG A 241 -1.27 17.31 14.03
CA ARG A 241 -2.00 16.86 12.84
C ARG A 241 -1.96 17.91 11.73
N ALA A 242 -2.23 19.17 12.04
CA ALA A 242 -2.19 20.26 11.06
C ALA A 242 -0.82 20.39 10.37
N LYS A 243 0.29 20.09 11.12
CA LYS A 243 1.62 20.08 10.51
C LYS A 243 1.81 18.88 9.57
N LEU A 244 1.32 17.69 9.94
CA LEU A 244 1.33 16.53 9.04
C LEU A 244 0.54 16.82 7.78
N GLU A 245 -0.70 17.31 7.89
CA GLU A 245 -1.55 17.67 6.76
C GLU A 245 -0.84 18.61 5.79
N ALA A 246 -0.22 19.68 6.30
CA ALA A 246 0.55 20.63 5.48
C ALA A 246 1.80 19.99 4.82
N LEU A 247 2.38 18.93 5.39
CA LEU A 247 3.53 18.24 4.81
C LEU A 247 3.15 17.30 3.66
N VAL A 248 1.89 16.83 3.63
CA VAL A 248 1.42 15.79 2.71
C VAL A 248 0.33 16.27 1.74
N GLU A 249 -0.05 17.54 1.79
CA GLU A 249 -1.11 18.13 0.97
C GLU A 249 -0.88 17.86 -0.54
N ASP A 250 0.37 18.05 -1.00
CA ASP A 250 0.74 17.80 -2.39
C ASP A 250 0.63 16.32 -2.79
N LEU A 251 0.80 15.39 -1.85
CA LEU A 251 0.63 13.95 -2.09
C LEU A 251 -0.86 13.60 -2.26
N VAL A 252 -1.71 14.22 -1.45
CA VAL A 252 -3.18 14.06 -1.61
C VAL A 252 -3.63 14.63 -2.94
N ASP A 253 -3.15 15.82 -3.32
CA ASP A 253 -3.49 16.45 -4.60
C ASP A 253 -3.08 15.60 -5.80
N LYS A 254 -1.96 14.87 -5.73
CA LYS A 254 -1.54 13.93 -6.79
C LYS A 254 -2.57 12.86 -7.09
N SER A 255 -3.35 12.42 -6.12
CA SER A 255 -4.40 11.41 -6.32
C SER A 255 -5.58 11.91 -7.18
N LEU A 256 -5.75 13.22 -7.30
CA LEU A 256 -6.86 13.81 -8.03
C LEU A 256 -6.75 13.63 -9.55
N GLU A 257 -5.53 13.52 -10.07
CA GLU A 257 -5.35 13.34 -11.52
C GLU A 257 -5.74 11.93 -11.99
N PRO A 258 -5.28 10.83 -11.35
CA PRO A 258 -5.81 9.49 -11.62
C PRO A 258 -7.34 9.38 -11.48
N LEU A 259 -7.93 10.05 -10.48
CA LEU A 259 -9.39 10.10 -10.30
C LEU A 259 -10.09 10.72 -11.51
N LYS A 260 -9.60 11.87 -12.02
CA LYS A 260 -10.16 12.52 -13.22
C LYS A 260 -10.06 11.62 -14.45
N LEU A 261 -8.91 10.94 -14.60
CA LEU A 261 -8.72 10.01 -15.71
C LEU A 261 -9.66 8.81 -15.62
N ALA A 262 -9.84 8.22 -14.44
CA ALA A 262 -10.77 7.12 -14.23
C ALA A 262 -12.22 7.52 -14.58
N LEU A 263 -12.70 8.69 -14.14
CA LEU A 263 -14.02 9.20 -14.49
C LEU A 263 -14.17 9.39 -16.01
N LYS A 264 -13.15 9.94 -16.66
CA LYS A 264 -13.13 10.14 -18.12
C LYS A 264 -13.20 8.82 -18.87
N ASP A 265 -12.41 7.82 -18.45
CA ASP A 265 -12.34 6.51 -19.10
C ASP A 265 -13.63 5.71 -18.91
N ALA A 266 -14.27 5.83 -17.74
CA ALA A 266 -15.60 5.32 -17.47
C ALA A 266 -16.71 6.09 -18.20
N LYS A 267 -16.40 7.25 -18.78
CA LYS A 267 -17.36 8.14 -19.47
C LYS A 267 -18.49 8.64 -18.59
N ILE A 268 -18.22 8.88 -17.32
CA ILE A 268 -19.18 9.40 -16.35
C ILE A 268 -18.68 10.70 -15.72
N SER A 269 -19.60 11.41 -15.09
CA SER A 269 -19.34 12.61 -14.30
C SER A 269 -19.31 12.32 -12.79
N LYS A 270 -18.84 13.27 -12.00
CA LYS A 270 -18.91 13.18 -10.53
C LYS A 270 -20.34 12.98 -10.01
N GLY A 271 -21.34 13.52 -10.71
CA GLY A 271 -22.74 13.42 -10.31
C GLY A 271 -23.34 12.04 -10.51
N ASP A 272 -22.70 11.18 -11.29
CA ASP A 272 -23.14 9.81 -11.56
C ASP A 272 -22.64 8.82 -10.51
N ILE A 273 -21.72 9.24 -9.63
CA ILE A 273 -21.22 8.42 -8.52
C ILE A 273 -22.25 8.42 -7.38
N ASN A 274 -22.73 7.24 -7.04
CA ASN A 274 -23.68 7.03 -5.95
C ASN A 274 -22.97 6.92 -4.60
N GLU A 275 -21.84 6.21 -4.57
CA GLU A 275 -21.06 5.97 -3.34
C GLU A 275 -19.55 6.04 -3.60
N ILE A 276 -18.81 6.44 -2.57
CA ILE A 276 -17.34 6.42 -2.57
C ILE A 276 -16.88 5.52 -1.43
N LEU A 277 -16.13 4.49 -1.78
CA LEU A 277 -15.47 3.62 -0.81
C LEU A 277 -14.02 4.06 -0.64
N LEU A 278 -13.66 4.43 0.58
CA LEU A 278 -12.28 4.66 0.96
C LEU A 278 -11.70 3.36 1.49
N VAL A 279 -10.61 2.92 0.89
CA VAL A 279 -9.93 1.65 1.17
C VAL A 279 -8.43 1.88 1.32
N GLY A 280 -7.71 0.92 1.85
CA GLY A 280 -6.26 0.94 1.97
C GLY A 280 -5.79 1.11 3.42
N CYS A 281 -4.52 0.82 3.66
CA CYS A 281 -3.96 0.83 5.02
C CYS A 281 -3.87 2.23 5.64
N LEU A 282 -3.83 3.30 4.83
CA LEU A 282 -3.92 4.68 5.33
C LEU A 282 -5.30 4.98 5.95
N LEU A 283 -6.33 4.23 5.61
CA LEU A 283 -7.66 4.41 6.17
C LEU A 283 -7.72 4.02 7.66
N TYR A 284 -6.93 3.04 8.09
CA TYR A 284 -6.82 2.66 9.50
C TYR A 284 -6.19 3.76 10.36
N THR A 285 -5.59 4.73 9.73
CA THR A 285 -4.99 5.88 10.39
C THR A 285 -5.90 7.10 10.42
N SER A 286 -7.10 7.02 9.83
CA SER A 286 -8.13 8.05 9.92
C SER A 286 -9.39 7.44 10.54
N PRO A 287 -10.02 8.09 11.56
CA PRO A 287 -11.27 7.59 12.11
C PRO A 287 -12.31 7.55 10.98
N SER A 288 -12.80 6.35 10.71
CA SER A 288 -13.89 6.16 9.76
C SER A 288 -15.15 6.85 10.32
N PRO A 289 -15.99 7.47 9.49
CA PRO A 289 -17.29 7.95 9.91
C PRO A 289 -18.16 6.87 10.57
N ARG A 290 -17.85 5.57 10.36
CA ARG A 290 -18.53 4.44 11.00
C ARG A 290 -18.15 4.23 12.46
N ASP A 291 -16.93 4.65 12.87
CA ASP A 291 -16.48 4.47 14.26
C ASP A 291 -17.19 5.42 15.22
N ASN A 292 -17.98 6.37 14.69
CA ASN A 292 -18.78 7.32 15.45
C ASN A 292 -20.27 6.94 15.54
N THR A 293 -20.66 5.76 15.09
CA THR A 293 -22.04 5.24 15.24
C THR A 293 -22.05 4.08 16.23
N THR A 294 -21.95 4.39 17.50
CA THR A 294 -22.42 3.57 18.64
C THR A 294 -23.64 4.19 19.24
#